data_e62fae42425489f498f3fa63eb5b964b
#
_entry.id   e62fae42425489f498f3fa63eb5b964b
#
_cell.length_a   1.000
_cell.length_b   1.000
_cell.length_c   1.000
_cell.angle_alpha   90.00
_cell.angle_beta   90.00
_cell.angle_gamma   90.00
#
_symmetry.space_group_name_H-M   'P 1'
#
loop_
_entity.id
_entity.type
_entity.pdbx_description
1 polymer ?
#
loop_
_entity_poly.entity_id
_entity_poly.type
_entity_poly.pdbx_seq_one_letter_code
_entity_poly.pdbx_strand_id
1 'polypeptide(L)'
;FGRLNEETLYQSNLLSTTNVLKGVVTASCIVDSNLYRSYDTNDLRRYIFYGETANLPTLKGSYNGTIFLFSGLATDELYMIKAECLARAGNFQESMTVLNTLLEKRWRTGTFVPLTAANEKIALDLILQERRKELSFRGIRWSDLRRLNKEEYNITLQRKLDKTYTLPPNDRRYVLPVPHTVLNLNENITQYPRH
;
A
#
# COMPACT_ATOMS: atom_id res chain seq x y z
N PHE A 1 -16.13 -21.05 -6.80
CA PHE A 1 -15.76 -19.82 -6.04
C PHE A 1 -16.49 -19.87 -4.71
N GLY A 2 -15.81 -20.17 -3.61
CA GLY A 2 -16.41 -20.29 -2.29
C GLY A 2 -15.43 -20.49 -1.14
N ARG A 3 -14.12 -20.58 -1.41
CA ARG A 3 -13.14 -20.60 -0.33
C ARG A 3 -12.51 -19.22 -0.21
N LEU A 4 -12.64 -18.66 0.99
CA LEU A 4 -11.79 -17.56 1.43
C LEU A 4 -10.33 -17.97 1.24
N ASN A 5 -9.49 -17.05 0.80
CA ASN A 5 -8.04 -17.26 0.81
C ASN A 5 -7.62 -17.64 2.24
N GLU A 6 -6.80 -18.67 2.40
CA GLU A 6 -6.35 -19.17 3.72
C GLU A 6 -5.61 -18.12 4.54
N GLU A 7 -5.06 -17.10 3.89
CA GLU A 7 -4.44 -15.94 4.56
C GLU A 7 -5.47 -14.93 5.10
N THR A 8 -6.74 -15.04 4.73
CA THR A 8 -7.77 -14.08 5.12
C THR A 8 -8.31 -14.37 6.52
N LEU A 9 -8.13 -13.42 7.43
CA LEU A 9 -8.68 -13.46 8.79
C LEU A 9 -10.09 -12.88 8.85
N TYR A 10 -10.33 -11.81 8.12
CA TYR A 10 -11.62 -11.15 8.00
C TYR A 10 -11.77 -10.60 6.58
N GLN A 11 -12.85 -10.96 5.92
CA GLN A 11 -13.13 -10.46 4.58
C GLN A 11 -14.18 -9.36 4.64
N SER A 12 -13.80 -8.21 4.12
CA SER A 12 -14.71 -7.12 3.76
C SER A 12 -14.50 -6.77 2.30
N ASN A 13 -15.58 -6.50 1.60
CA ASN A 13 -15.55 -6.05 0.22
C ASN A 13 -16.08 -4.63 0.15
N LEU A 14 -15.36 -3.75 -0.52
CA LEU A 14 -15.87 -2.43 -0.88
C LEU A 14 -16.93 -2.60 -1.97
N LEU A 15 -18.21 -2.68 -1.55
CA LEU A 15 -19.34 -2.88 -2.46
C LEU A 15 -19.61 -1.68 -3.38
N SER A 16 -19.19 -0.48 -2.98
CA SER A 16 -19.39 0.72 -3.79
C SER A 16 -18.10 1.13 -4.48
N THR A 17 -17.73 0.39 -5.49
CA THR A 17 -16.67 0.81 -6.43
C THR A 17 -17.10 1.98 -7.33
N THR A 18 -18.37 2.35 -7.27
CA THR A 18 -18.98 3.18 -8.31
C THR A 18 -18.53 4.63 -8.32
N ASN A 19 -18.16 5.23 -7.17
CA ASN A 19 -17.85 6.66 -7.14
C ASN A 19 -16.44 7.01 -6.69
N VAL A 20 -15.79 6.17 -5.88
CA VAL A 20 -14.44 6.45 -5.36
C VAL A 20 -13.37 5.64 -6.08
N LEU A 21 -13.73 4.46 -6.59
CA LEU A 21 -12.77 3.50 -7.14
C LEU A 21 -13.02 3.15 -8.62
N LYS A 22 -13.95 3.82 -9.30
CA LYS A 22 -14.19 3.60 -10.75
C LYS A 22 -12.93 3.70 -11.60
N GLY A 23 -11.94 4.47 -11.13
CA GLY A 23 -10.65 4.58 -11.77
C GLY A 23 -9.61 3.55 -11.32
N VAL A 24 -9.84 2.81 -10.24
CA VAL A 24 -8.81 1.94 -9.64
C VAL A 24 -8.81 0.53 -10.26
N VAL A 25 -9.98 0.03 -10.66
CA VAL A 25 -10.14 -1.34 -11.20
C VAL A 25 -10.38 -1.35 -12.72
N THR A 26 -10.18 -0.23 -13.38
CA THR A 26 -10.33 -0.14 -14.83
C THR A 26 -8.96 -0.07 -15.51
N ALA A 27 -8.92 -0.45 -16.78
CA ALA A 27 -7.77 -0.27 -17.67
C ALA A 27 -7.22 1.19 -17.72
N SER A 28 -7.93 2.13 -17.12
CA SER A 28 -7.56 3.53 -17.00
C SER A 28 -6.75 3.86 -15.72
N CYS A 29 -6.68 2.96 -14.75
CA CYS A 29 -5.88 3.19 -13.55
C CYS A 29 -4.44 2.77 -13.77
N ILE A 30 -3.62 3.69 -14.26
CA ILE A 30 -2.18 3.49 -14.40
C ILE A 30 -1.55 3.48 -13.00
N VAL A 31 -0.83 2.41 -12.73
CA VAL A 31 -0.09 2.23 -11.48
C VAL A 31 1.20 3.03 -11.51
N ASP A 32 1.64 3.53 -10.36
CA ASP A 32 2.95 4.16 -10.20
C ASP A 32 4.04 3.25 -10.76
N SER A 33 4.72 3.74 -11.82
CA SER A 33 5.76 2.99 -12.51
C SER A 33 6.94 2.61 -11.59
N ASN A 34 7.24 3.42 -10.56
CA ASN A 34 8.30 3.12 -9.61
C ASN A 34 7.89 1.95 -8.71
N LEU A 35 6.62 1.90 -8.30
CA LEU A 35 6.09 0.75 -7.56
C LEU A 35 6.14 -0.51 -8.42
N TYR A 36 5.64 -0.45 -9.66
CA TYR A 36 5.63 -1.62 -10.56
C TYR A 36 7.05 -2.15 -10.85
N ARG A 37 8.01 -1.27 -11.10
CA ARG A 37 9.41 -1.65 -11.35
C ARG A 37 10.15 -2.16 -10.12
N SER A 38 9.64 -1.91 -8.92
CA SER A 38 10.25 -2.39 -7.68
C SER A 38 10.06 -3.90 -7.45
N TYR A 39 9.13 -4.54 -8.18
CA TYR A 39 8.96 -5.98 -8.13
C TYR A 39 9.96 -6.69 -9.04
N ASP A 40 10.64 -7.71 -8.51
CA ASP A 40 11.46 -8.61 -9.31
C ASP A 40 10.61 -9.40 -10.31
N THR A 41 11.25 -9.92 -11.36
CA THR A 41 10.57 -10.76 -12.36
C THR A 41 10.10 -12.11 -11.81
N ASN A 42 10.68 -12.57 -10.71
CA ASN A 42 10.27 -13.80 -10.02
C ASN A 42 9.27 -13.54 -8.89
N ASP A 43 8.96 -12.28 -8.59
CA ASP A 43 7.95 -11.89 -7.62
C ASP A 43 6.55 -12.09 -8.20
N LEU A 44 5.80 -13.06 -7.69
CA LEU A 44 4.48 -13.41 -8.18
C LEU A 44 3.45 -12.31 -7.99
N ARG A 45 3.64 -11.43 -7.00
CA ARG A 45 2.74 -10.28 -6.74
C ARG A 45 2.65 -9.38 -7.95
N ARG A 46 3.75 -9.21 -8.71
CA ARG A 46 3.77 -8.44 -9.95
C ARG A 46 2.72 -8.94 -10.95
N TYR A 47 2.54 -10.24 -11.05
CA TYR A 47 1.62 -10.86 -12.03
C TYR A 47 0.20 -11.04 -11.49
N ILE A 48 0.07 -11.11 -10.16
CA ILE A 48 -1.24 -11.28 -9.51
C ILE A 48 -1.95 -9.93 -9.43
N PHE A 49 -1.26 -8.87 -9.01
CA PHE A 49 -1.86 -7.55 -8.79
C PHE A 49 -1.99 -6.74 -10.06
N TYR A 50 -1.07 -6.91 -11.02
CA TYR A 50 -0.96 -6.02 -12.16
C TYR A 50 -1.12 -6.75 -13.49
N GLY A 51 -1.72 -6.01 -14.44
CA GLY A 51 -1.73 -6.31 -15.86
C GLY A 51 -1.14 -5.13 -16.62
N GLU A 52 -1.22 -5.17 -17.93
CA GLU A 52 -0.76 -4.10 -18.81
C GLU A 52 -1.87 -3.68 -19.77
N THR A 53 -2.00 -2.37 -19.96
CA THR A 53 -2.88 -1.79 -20.98
C THR A 53 -2.09 -0.70 -21.69
N ALA A 54 -1.96 -0.80 -23.01
CA ALA A 54 -1.15 0.11 -23.82
C ALA A 54 0.30 0.27 -23.28
N ASN A 55 0.94 -0.83 -22.89
CA ASN A 55 2.29 -0.90 -22.30
C ASN A 55 2.44 -0.14 -20.96
N LEU A 56 1.34 0.15 -20.29
CA LEU A 56 1.34 0.78 -18.98
C LEU A 56 0.81 -0.20 -17.93
N PRO A 57 1.41 -0.27 -16.74
CA PRO A 57 0.96 -1.15 -15.68
C PRO A 57 -0.40 -0.67 -15.14
N THR A 58 -1.35 -1.57 -15.09
CA THR A 58 -2.70 -1.32 -14.57
C THR A 58 -3.03 -2.31 -13.46
N LEU A 59 -3.94 -1.94 -12.56
CA LEU A 59 -4.41 -2.85 -11.54
C LEU A 59 -5.29 -3.93 -12.18
N LYS A 60 -4.92 -5.20 -12.00
CA LYS A 60 -5.62 -6.36 -12.52
C LYS A 60 -6.55 -6.99 -11.50
N GLY A 61 -6.13 -7.06 -10.25
CA GLY A 61 -6.84 -7.78 -9.22
C GLY A 61 -6.27 -7.56 -7.84
N SER A 62 -6.86 -8.26 -6.91
CA SER A 62 -6.58 -8.18 -5.49
C SER A 62 -6.63 -9.58 -4.89
N TYR A 63 -6.49 -9.65 -3.60
CA TYR A 63 -6.41 -10.84 -2.76
C TYR A 63 -7.57 -11.84 -2.91
N ASN A 64 -8.75 -11.36 -3.27
CA ASN A 64 -9.97 -12.16 -3.35
C ASN A 64 -10.31 -12.66 -4.76
N GLY A 65 -9.45 -12.42 -5.74
CA GLY A 65 -9.65 -12.87 -7.13
C GLY A 65 -10.87 -12.27 -7.82
N THR A 66 -11.41 -11.17 -7.30
CA THR A 66 -12.54 -10.44 -7.88
C THR A 66 -12.15 -9.02 -8.25
N ILE A 67 -13.06 -8.32 -8.99
CA ILE A 67 -12.90 -6.89 -9.30
C ILE A 67 -13.07 -5.99 -8.07
N PHE A 68 -13.59 -6.51 -6.97
CA PHE A 68 -13.74 -5.77 -5.72
C PHE A 68 -12.42 -5.78 -4.96
N LEU A 69 -12.01 -4.61 -4.49
CA LEU A 69 -10.81 -4.51 -3.68
C LEU A 69 -11.03 -5.17 -2.31
N PHE A 70 -10.07 -5.97 -1.92
CA PHE A 70 -10.04 -6.54 -0.59
C PHE A 70 -9.74 -5.42 0.43
N SER A 71 -10.60 -5.28 1.43
CA SER A 71 -10.48 -4.30 2.52
C SER A 71 -10.53 -4.95 3.90
N GLY A 72 -10.35 -6.27 3.95
CA GLY A 72 -10.34 -7.04 5.18
C GLY A 72 -8.96 -7.12 5.84
N LEU A 73 -8.85 -8.02 6.82
CA LEU A 73 -7.61 -8.35 7.52
C LEU A 73 -7.06 -9.67 6.97
N ALA A 74 -5.75 -9.71 6.76
CA ALA A 74 -5.05 -10.90 6.31
C ALA A 74 -3.70 -11.07 7.03
N THR A 75 -3.19 -12.28 7.05
CA THR A 75 -1.97 -12.64 7.79
C THR A 75 -0.72 -11.95 7.24
N ASP A 76 -0.69 -11.60 5.96
CA ASP A 76 0.40 -10.84 5.35
C ASP A 76 0.65 -9.50 6.06
N GLU A 77 -0.42 -8.79 6.40
CA GLU A 77 -0.31 -7.54 7.15
C GLU A 77 0.25 -7.75 8.55
N LEU A 78 -0.10 -8.87 9.22
CA LEU A 78 0.45 -9.21 10.53
C LEU A 78 1.95 -9.50 10.46
N TYR A 79 2.41 -10.21 9.41
CA TYR A 79 3.85 -10.40 9.17
C TYR A 79 4.57 -9.07 9.00
N MET A 80 4.00 -8.13 8.22
CA MET A 80 4.58 -6.81 8.03
C MET A 80 4.61 -5.99 9.31
N ILE A 81 3.56 -6.02 10.11
CA ILE A 81 3.50 -5.34 11.42
C ILE A 81 4.56 -5.93 12.37
N LYS A 82 4.62 -7.26 12.49
CA LYS A 82 5.59 -7.94 13.37
C LYS A 82 7.02 -7.60 12.95
N ALA A 83 7.35 -7.70 11.67
CA ALA A 83 8.67 -7.38 11.17
C ALA A 83 9.06 -5.91 11.45
N GLU A 84 8.14 -4.96 11.21
CA GLU A 84 8.37 -3.54 11.48
C GLU A 84 8.59 -3.28 12.98
N CYS A 85 7.76 -3.87 13.86
CA CYS A 85 7.92 -3.72 15.31
C CYS A 85 9.26 -4.26 15.80
N LEU A 86 9.70 -5.42 15.31
CA LEU A 86 10.99 -6.01 15.67
C LEU A 86 12.16 -5.14 15.22
N ALA A 87 12.13 -4.62 13.99
CA ALA A 87 13.17 -3.72 13.48
C ALA A 87 13.25 -2.45 14.31
N ARG A 88 12.11 -1.85 14.68
CA ARG A 88 12.04 -0.66 15.54
C ARG A 88 12.52 -0.91 16.98
N ALA A 89 12.42 -2.15 17.46
CA ALA A 89 12.94 -2.57 18.76
C ALA A 89 14.43 -2.95 18.74
N GLY A 90 15.14 -2.79 17.60
CA GLY A 90 16.54 -3.16 17.44
C GLY A 90 16.79 -4.64 17.12
N ASN A 91 15.75 -5.47 17.05
CA ASN A 91 15.85 -6.91 16.77
C ASN A 91 15.85 -7.18 15.25
N PHE A 92 16.82 -6.59 14.54
CA PHE A 92 16.80 -6.57 13.07
C PHE A 92 17.00 -7.97 12.44
N GLN A 93 17.75 -8.89 13.04
CA GLN A 93 17.91 -10.25 12.53
C GLN A 93 16.57 -11.02 12.54
N GLU A 94 15.85 -10.95 13.67
CA GLU A 94 14.54 -11.58 13.78
C GLU A 94 13.51 -10.93 12.83
N SER A 95 13.58 -9.61 12.70
CA SER A 95 12.70 -8.88 11.77
C SER A 95 12.86 -9.33 10.33
N MET A 96 14.12 -9.56 9.89
CA MET A 96 14.41 -10.09 8.55
C MET A 96 13.96 -11.53 8.40
N THR A 97 14.05 -12.36 9.44
CA THR A 97 13.52 -13.74 9.43
C THR A 97 12.01 -13.73 9.21
N VAL A 98 11.28 -12.88 9.92
CA VAL A 98 9.82 -12.73 9.77
C VAL A 98 9.46 -12.24 8.36
N LEU A 99 10.18 -11.23 7.85
CA LEU A 99 9.98 -10.72 6.49
C LEU A 99 10.22 -11.82 5.44
N ASN A 100 11.34 -12.52 5.53
CA ASN A 100 11.72 -13.55 4.57
C ASN A 100 10.75 -14.73 4.57
N THR A 101 10.18 -15.09 5.72
CA THR A 101 9.14 -16.13 5.82
C THR A 101 7.92 -15.80 4.95
N LEU A 102 7.51 -14.54 4.92
CA LEU A 102 6.44 -14.09 4.04
C LEU A 102 6.90 -14.05 2.57
N LEU A 103 8.05 -13.44 2.30
CA LEU A 103 8.52 -13.23 0.93
C LEU A 103 8.78 -14.53 0.18
N GLU A 104 9.27 -15.58 0.85
CA GLU A 104 9.44 -16.90 0.26
C GLU A 104 8.14 -17.41 -0.40
N LYS A 105 6.98 -17.09 0.18
CA LYS A 105 5.66 -17.47 -0.36
C LYS A 105 5.18 -16.54 -1.48
N ARG A 106 5.90 -15.48 -1.76
CA ARG A 106 5.58 -14.47 -2.80
C ARG A 106 6.39 -14.64 -4.07
N TRP A 107 7.41 -15.50 -4.04
CA TRP A 107 8.32 -15.72 -5.15
C TRP A 107 8.09 -17.06 -5.83
N ARG A 108 8.52 -17.17 -7.06
CA ARG A 108 8.55 -18.46 -7.76
C ARG A 108 9.41 -19.45 -6.98
N THR A 109 8.94 -20.67 -6.89
CA THR A 109 9.64 -21.74 -6.15
C THR A 109 11.10 -21.85 -6.56
N GLY A 110 11.99 -21.81 -5.57
CA GLY A 110 13.44 -21.97 -5.77
C GLY A 110 14.16 -20.70 -6.29
N THR A 111 13.48 -19.57 -6.44
CA THR A 111 14.12 -18.33 -6.93
C THR A 111 14.29 -17.26 -5.85
N PHE A 112 13.71 -17.45 -4.69
CA PHE A 112 13.83 -16.49 -3.60
C PHE A 112 15.22 -16.52 -2.97
N VAL A 113 15.82 -15.33 -2.86
CA VAL A 113 17.07 -15.14 -2.11
C VAL A 113 16.71 -14.32 -0.86
N PRO A 114 16.93 -14.84 0.35
CA PRO A 114 16.61 -14.15 1.57
C PRO A 114 17.29 -12.76 1.67
N LEU A 115 16.53 -11.76 2.03
CA LEU A 115 17.02 -10.41 2.27
C LEU A 115 17.79 -10.37 3.60
N THR A 116 18.88 -9.62 3.63
CA THR A 116 19.69 -9.41 4.83
C THR A 116 19.84 -7.92 5.12
N ALA A 117 20.02 -7.57 6.38
CA ALA A 117 20.27 -6.20 6.81
C ALA A 117 21.46 -6.16 7.79
N ALA A 118 22.29 -5.14 7.66
CA ALA A 118 23.46 -4.95 8.53
C ALA A 118 23.11 -4.26 9.85
N ASN A 119 21.97 -3.59 9.92
CA ASN A 119 21.47 -2.88 11.10
C ASN A 119 19.96 -2.67 11.03
N GLU A 120 19.38 -2.13 12.12
CA GLU A 120 17.94 -1.88 12.26
C GLU A 120 17.39 -0.88 11.23
N LYS A 121 18.16 0.12 10.84
CA LYS A 121 17.73 1.13 9.86
C LYS A 121 17.56 0.51 8.48
N ILE A 122 18.52 -0.30 8.03
CA ILE A 122 18.45 -1.01 6.76
C ILE A 122 17.31 -2.01 6.78
N ALA A 123 17.13 -2.75 7.88
CA ALA A 123 16.03 -3.68 8.04
C ALA A 123 14.68 -2.97 7.92
N LEU A 124 14.51 -1.86 8.63
CA LEU A 124 13.29 -1.07 8.59
C LEU A 124 12.99 -0.55 7.18
N ASP A 125 13.99 -0.03 6.48
CA ASP A 125 13.81 0.47 5.11
C ASP A 125 13.38 -0.64 4.14
N LEU A 126 13.96 -1.84 4.23
CA LEU A 126 13.57 -3.01 3.44
C LEU A 126 12.13 -3.44 3.76
N ILE A 127 11.77 -3.51 5.05
CA ILE A 127 10.42 -3.86 5.50
C ILE A 127 9.39 -2.86 4.97
N LEU A 128 9.66 -1.56 5.04
CA LEU A 128 8.75 -0.52 4.56
C LEU A 128 8.60 -0.54 3.03
N GLN A 129 9.66 -0.89 2.30
CA GLN A 129 9.58 -1.11 0.86
C GLN A 129 8.70 -2.32 0.53
N GLU A 130 8.90 -3.45 1.22
CA GLU A 130 8.09 -4.64 1.02
C GLU A 130 6.64 -4.45 1.48
N ARG A 131 6.41 -3.70 2.57
CA ARG A 131 5.07 -3.30 3.00
C ARG A 131 4.32 -2.52 1.92
N ARG A 132 4.99 -1.60 1.24
CA ARG A 132 4.39 -0.86 0.12
C ARG A 132 3.99 -1.79 -1.03
N LYS A 133 4.76 -2.83 -1.32
CA LYS A 133 4.47 -3.84 -2.34
C LYS A 133 3.35 -4.78 -1.91
N GLU A 134 3.45 -5.36 -0.72
CA GLU A 134 2.50 -6.35 -0.21
C GLU A 134 1.09 -5.78 -0.05
N LEU A 135 1.00 -4.59 0.52
CA LEU A 135 -0.27 -3.97 0.88
C LEU A 135 -0.75 -2.95 -0.15
N SER A 136 -0.36 -3.14 -1.42
CA SER A 136 -0.82 -2.30 -2.53
C SER A 136 -2.34 -2.33 -2.64
N PHE A 137 -2.95 -1.16 -2.82
CA PHE A 137 -4.40 -1.00 -3.00
C PHE A 137 -5.28 -1.51 -1.83
N ARG A 138 -4.68 -1.72 -0.64
CA ARG A 138 -5.38 -2.10 0.60
C ARG A 138 -5.95 -0.89 1.37
N GLY A 139 -5.82 0.32 0.84
CA GLY A 139 -6.33 1.56 1.44
C GLY A 139 -5.45 2.16 2.55
N ILE A 140 -4.36 1.50 2.95
CA ILE A 140 -3.54 1.91 4.11
C ILE A 140 -2.39 2.86 3.76
N ARG A 141 -2.06 3.03 2.47
CA ARG A 141 -0.91 3.85 2.04
C ARG A 141 -0.98 5.29 2.54
N TRP A 142 -2.17 5.88 2.61
CA TRP A 142 -2.34 7.24 3.12
C TRP A 142 -1.93 7.39 4.59
N SER A 143 -2.31 6.43 5.41
CA SER A 143 -1.91 6.37 6.82
C SER A 143 -0.41 6.14 6.97
N ASP A 144 0.17 5.25 6.16
CA ASP A 144 1.62 5.01 6.16
C ASP A 144 2.39 6.28 5.78
N LEU A 145 1.97 7.02 4.75
CA LEU A 145 2.61 8.28 4.37
C LEU A 145 2.57 9.31 5.50
N ARG A 146 1.44 9.44 6.17
CA ARG A 146 1.28 10.39 7.29
C ARG A 146 2.18 10.06 8.47
N ARG A 147 2.26 8.78 8.86
CA ARG A 147 3.12 8.38 9.98
C ARG A 147 4.60 8.47 9.62
N LEU A 148 5.01 7.98 8.46
CA LEU A 148 6.41 7.99 8.03
C LEU A 148 6.94 9.41 7.82
N ASN A 149 6.13 10.32 7.29
CA ASN A 149 6.54 11.72 7.14
C ASN A 149 6.70 12.44 8.49
N LYS A 150 6.05 11.98 9.55
CA LYS A 150 6.35 12.45 10.92
C LYS A 150 7.68 11.92 11.46
N GLU A 151 8.17 10.83 10.90
CA GLU A 151 9.45 10.18 11.20
C GLU A 151 10.55 10.62 10.22
N GLU A 152 10.37 11.75 9.53
CA GLU A 152 11.35 12.38 8.63
C GLU A 152 11.69 11.59 7.36
N TYR A 153 10.85 10.64 6.93
CA TYR A 153 11.03 9.97 5.63
C TYR A 153 10.87 10.89 4.42
N ASN A 154 10.29 12.07 4.60
CA ASN A 154 10.20 13.15 3.60
C ASN A 154 9.62 12.69 2.25
N ILE A 155 8.59 11.86 2.28
CA ILE A 155 7.96 11.30 1.07
C ILE A 155 7.02 12.33 0.46
N THR A 156 7.41 12.86 -0.70
CA THR A 156 6.57 13.74 -1.52
C THR A 156 5.80 12.94 -2.54
N LEU A 157 4.48 13.10 -2.59
CA LEU A 157 3.66 12.53 -3.66
C LEU A 157 3.66 13.45 -4.87
N GLN A 158 3.68 12.84 -6.06
CA GLN A 158 3.56 13.55 -7.33
C GLN A 158 2.48 12.93 -8.19
N ARG A 159 1.71 13.78 -8.88
CA ARG A 159 0.74 13.36 -9.88
C ARG A 159 0.93 14.21 -11.14
N LYS A 160 1.19 13.55 -12.25
CA LYS A 160 1.31 14.19 -13.57
C LYS A 160 -0.03 14.12 -14.28
N LEU A 161 -0.61 15.27 -14.55
CA LEU A 161 -1.80 15.46 -15.40
C LEU A 161 -1.47 16.47 -16.49
N ASP A 162 -2.25 17.55 -16.61
CA ASP A 162 -1.96 18.76 -17.40
C ASP A 162 -0.67 19.44 -16.92
N LYS A 163 -0.43 19.39 -15.63
CA LYS A 163 0.81 19.81 -14.96
C LYS A 163 1.17 18.82 -13.87
N THR A 164 2.32 18.99 -13.25
CA THR A 164 2.74 18.17 -12.10
C THR A 164 2.18 18.78 -10.82
N TYR A 165 1.34 18.01 -10.15
CA TYR A 165 0.84 18.31 -8.81
C TYR A 165 1.71 17.62 -7.78
N THR A 166 2.05 18.32 -6.71
CA THR A 166 2.86 17.79 -5.61
C THR A 166 2.13 17.89 -4.28
N LEU A 167 2.34 16.90 -3.43
CA LEU A 167 1.92 16.91 -2.05
C LEU A 167 3.14 16.65 -1.17
N PRO A 168 3.75 17.70 -0.58
CA PRO A 168 4.93 17.58 0.28
C PRO A 168 4.64 16.84 1.58
N PRO A 169 5.69 16.40 2.30
CA PRO A 169 5.54 15.84 3.65
C PRO A 169 4.79 16.80 4.58
N ASN A 170 3.94 16.23 5.44
CA ASN A 170 3.22 16.96 6.47
C ASN A 170 2.34 18.14 5.98
N ASP A 171 2.03 18.19 4.69
CA ASP A 171 1.15 19.19 4.10
C ASP A 171 -0.26 19.14 4.73
N ARG A 172 -0.89 20.28 4.90
CA ARG A 172 -2.25 20.38 5.47
C ARG A 172 -3.29 19.62 4.66
N ARG A 173 -3.08 19.43 3.38
CA ARG A 173 -3.96 18.67 2.48
C ARG A 173 -4.01 17.16 2.79
N TYR A 174 -3.13 16.64 3.67
CA TYR A 174 -3.27 15.28 4.20
C TYR A 174 -4.52 15.10 5.08
N VAL A 175 -5.11 16.20 5.57
CA VAL A 175 -6.40 16.18 6.26
C VAL A 175 -7.51 16.42 5.24
N LEU A 176 -8.52 15.54 5.22
CA LEU A 176 -9.68 15.71 4.33
C LEU A 176 -10.50 16.93 4.75
N PRO A 177 -11.09 17.67 3.80
CA PRO A 177 -11.95 18.79 4.13
C PRO A 177 -13.23 18.32 4.83
N VAL A 178 -13.78 19.14 5.70
CA VAL A 178 -15.12 18.94 6.23
C VAL A 178 -16.11 19.07 5.07
N PRO A 179 -17.03 18.11 4.87
CA PRO A 179 -18.04 18.21 3.81
C PRO A 179 -18.88 19.49 3.94
N HIS A 180 -19.18 20.13 2.81
CA HIS A 180 -19.98 21.36 2.82
C HIS A 180 -21.36 21.18 3.48
N THR A 181 -21.96 20.01 3.34
CA THR A 181 -23.22 19.68 4.02
C THR A 181 -23.12 19.77 5.54
N VAL A 182 -21.99 19.35 6.12
CA VAL A 182 -21.75 19.43 7.58
C VAL A 182 -21.53 20.88 8.01
N LEU A 183 -20.76 21.66 7.23
CA LEU A 183 -20.55 23.09 7.50
C LEU A 183 -21.86 23.88 7.46
N ASN A 184 -22.75 23.59 6.51
CA ASN A 184 -24.04 24.23 6.37
C ASN A 184 -25.03 23.90 7.50
N LEU A 185 -24.84 22.76 8.18
CA LEU A 185 -25.70 22.30 9.26
C LEU A 185 -25.23 22.75 10.65
N ASN A 186 -24.02 23.26 10.78
CA ASN A 186 -23.46 23.64 12.07
C ASN A 186 -22.46 24.80 11.93
N GLU A 187 -22.92 25.98 12.32
CA GLU A 187 -22.14 27.21 12.25
C GLU A 187 -20.91 27.25 13.18
N ASN A 188 -20.85 26.37 14.17
CA ASN A 188 -19.68 26.23 15.06
C ASN A 188 -18.53 25.44 14.47
N ILE A 189 -18.71 24.82 13.30
CA ILE A 189 -17.67 24.07 12.61
C ILE A 189 -17.09 24.93 11.49
N THR A 190 -15.79 25.18 11.54
CA THR A 190 -15.07 25.91 10.50
C THR A 190 -14.24 24.96 9.65
N GLN A 191 -14.03 25.34 8.38
CA GLN A 191 -13.16 24.56 7.49
C GLN A 191 -11.71 24.66 7.94
N TYR A 192 -11.03 23.50 7.97
CA TYR A 192 -9.60 23.46 8.22
C TYR A 192 -8.84 24.14 7.06
N PRO A 193 -7.90 25.07 7.33
CA PRO A 193 -7.13 25.74 6.28
C PRO A 193 -6.21 24.74 5.57
N ARG A 194 -6.28 24.71 4.24
CA ARG A 194 -5.54 23.77 3.38
C ARG A 194 -4.47 24.44 2.50
N HIS A 195 -4.32 25.74 2.63
CA HIS A 195 -3.35 26.56 1.89
C HIS A 195 -2.37 27.22 2.85
#